data_c705dae35bcc8fdbf83f97f7b04d2428
#
_entry.id   c705dae35bcc8fdbf83f97f7b04d2428
#
_cell.length_a   1.000
_cell.length_b   1.000
_cell.length_c   1.000
_cell.angle_alpha   90.00
_cell.angle_beta   90.00
_cell.angle_gamma   90.00
#
_symmetry.space_group_name_H-M   'P 1'
#
loop_
_entity.id
_entity.type
_entity.pdbx_description
1 polymer ?
#
loop_
_entity_poly.entity_id
_entity_poly.type
_entity_poly.pdbx_seq_one_letter_code
_entity_poly.pdbx_strand_id
1 'polypeptide(L)'
;MDTRIVDLFIKENDAWDDMITRQKREIPTLEKMLNEVIQEKREVGEHTLANVRLLKNEMQAQERFMGELKEELARQQTLLVREKKADGDKFPINTVSSQNILRERIRNVERTFIELKCNFLNYMATFL
;
A
#
# COMPACT_ATOMS: atom_id res chain seq x y z
N MET A 1 26.01 18.37 0.33
CA MET A 1 24.61 18.44 0.69
C MET A 1 24.39 18.11 2.15
N ASP A 2 23.40 18.72 2.71
CA ASP A 2 23.03 18.45 4.09
C ASP A 2 22.47 17.04 4.24
N THR A 3 23.22 16.17 4.91
CA THR A 3 22.82 14.77 5.15
C THR A 3 21.53 14.66 5.96
N ARG A 4 21.11 15.74 6.63
CA ARG A 4 19.85 15.75 7.39
C ARG A 4 18.63 15.55 6.50
N ILE A 5 18.65 16.07 5.26
CA ILE A 5 17.56 15.87 4.30
C ILE A 5 17.52 14.42 3.84
N VAL A 6 18.67 13.83 3.53
CA VAL A 6 18.76 12.41 3.17
C VAL A 6 18.24 11.54 4.31
N ASP A 7 18.64 11.82 5.54
CA ASP A 7 18.18 11.09 6.71
C ASP A 7 16.66 11.19 6.91
N LEU A 8 16.08 12.36 6.66
CA LEU A 8 14.62 12.53 6.69
C LEU A 8 13.92 11.67 5.65
N PHE A 9 14.44 11.62 4.42
CA PHE A 9 13.88 10.79 3.36
C PHE A 9 14.01 9.30 3.68
N ILE A 10 15.13 8.88 4.25
CA ILE A 10 15.34 7.49 4.68
C ILE A 10 14.30 7.10 5.74
N LYS A 11 14.08 7.97 6.73
CA LYS A 11 13.06 7.73 7.77
C LYS A 11 11.65 7.73 7.21
N GLU A 12 11.36 8.62 6.26
CA GLU A 12 10.09 8.65 5.54
C GLU A 12 9.83 7.31 4.85
N ASN A 13 10.83 6.82 4.10
CA ASN A 13 10.73 5.56 3.37
C ASN A 13 10.55 4.37 4.31
N ASP A 14 11.26 4.33 5.43
CA ASP A 14 11.12 3.27 6.43
C ASP A 14 9.70 3.24 7.00
N ALA A 15 9.14 4.41 7.32
CA ALA A 15 7.79 4.53 7.84
C ALA A 15 6.75 4.07 6.81
N TRP A 16 6.93 4.45 5.53
CA TRP A 16 6.05 4.04 4.44
C TRP A 16 6.11 2.53 4.19
N ASP A 17 7.31 1.96 4.21
CA ASP A 17 7.49 0.52 4.04
C ASP A 17 6.79 -0.27 5.15
N ASP A 18 6.92 0.17 6.39
CA ASP A 18 6.23 -0.44 7.53
C ASP A 18 4.71 -0.36 7.38
N MET A 19 4.19 0.79 6.95
CA MET A 19 2.77 0.99 6.73
C MET A 19 2.24 0.05 5.65
N ILE A 20 2.91 0.01 4.50
CA ILE A 20 2.51 -0.84 3.37
C ILE A 20 2.58 -2.32 3.76
N THR A 21 3.62 -2.72 4.48
CA THR A 21 3.77 -4.09 4.96
C THR A 21 2.59 -4.51 5.83
N ARG A 22 2.17 -3.64 6.77
CA ARG A 22 1.02 -3.91 7.63
C ARG A 22 -0.28 -3.99 6.84
N GLN A 23 -0.52 -3.05 5.94
CA GLN A 23 -1.73 -3.03 5.11
C GLN A 23 -1.79 -4.23 4.18
N LYS A 24 -0.65 -4.60 3.58
CA LYS A 24 -0.57 -5.76 2.70
C LYS A 24 -0.88 -7.06 3.42
N ARG A 25 -0.46 -7.19 4.69
CA ARG A 25 -0.78 -8.36 5.53
C ARG A 25 -2.27 -8.42 5.90
N GLU A 26 -2.92 -7.28 6.00
CA GLU A 26 -4.33 -7.21 6.35
C GLU A 26 -5.23 -7.73 5.23
N ILE A 27 -4.84 -7.56 3.96
CA ILE A 27 -5.66 -7.96 2.81
C ILE A 27 -6.04 -9.46 2.84
N PRO A 28 -5.12 -10.42 3.01
CA PRO A 28 -5.50 -11.82 3.12
C PRO A 28 -6.46 -12.11 4.27
N THR A 29 -6.34 -11.38 5.38
CA THR A 29 -7.26 -11.50 6.52
C THR A 29 -8.67 -11.06 6.12
N LEU A 30 -8.80 -9.95 5.40
CA LEU A 30 -10.09 -9.47 4.89
C LEU A 30 -10.70 -10.45 3.90
N GLU A 31 -9.89 -11.01 3.01
CA GLU A 31 -10.34 -12.04 2.04
C GLU A 31 -10.85 -13.28 2.75
N LYS A 32 -10.14 -13.74 3.78
CA LYS A 32 -10.55 -14.89 4.59
C LYS A 32 -11.88 -14.65 5.28
N MET A 33 -12.07 -13.48 5.88
CA MET A 33 -13.32 -13.10 6.54
C MET A 33 -14.48 -13.10 5.55
N LEU A 34 -14.25 -12.56 4.36
CA LEU A 34 -15.25 -12.52 3.29
C LEU A 34 -15.66 -13.93 2.87
N ASN A 35 -14.70 -14.82 2.67
CA ASN A 35 -14.94 -16.22 2.29
C ASN A 35 -15.72 -16.97 3.38
N GLU A 36 -15.37 -16.76 4.65
CA GLU A 36 -16.06 -17.39 5.78
C GLU A 36 -17.54 -17.00 5.85
N VAL A 37 -17.83 -15.71 5.71
CA VAL A 37 -19.22 -15.23 5.74
C VAL A 37 -20.03 -15.81 4.59
N ILE A 38 -19.47 -15.90 3.40
CA ILE A 38 -20.14 -16.45 2.23
C ILE A 38 -20.39 -17.95 2.40
N GLN A 39 -19.46 -18.69 2.98
CA GLN A 39 -19.63 -20.12 3.25
C GLN A 39 -20.73 -20.40 4.30
N GLU A 40 -20.91 -19.50 5.26
CA GLU A 40 -21.96 -19.61 6.27
C GLU A 40 -23.36 -19.37 5.71
N LYS A 41 -23.47 -18.68 4.58
CA LYS A 41 -24.75 -18.41 3.91
C LYS A 41 -25.07 -19.54 2.94
N ARG A 42 -26.15 -20.29 3.19
CA ARG A 42 -26.55 -21.43 2.33
C ARG A 42 -27.03 -21.01 0.96
N GLU A 43 -27.59 -19.82 0.84
CA GLU A 43 -28.06 -19.27 -0.42
C GLU A 43 -27.46 -17.89 -0.63
N VAL A 44 -26.61 -17.78 -1.65
CA VAL A 44 -26.00 -16.51 -2.04
C VAL A 44 -26.52 -16.18 -3.43
N GLY A 45 -27.26 -15.08 -3.56
CA GLY A 45 -27.77 -14.60 -4.83
C GLY A 45 -26.63 -14.18 -5.78
N GLU A 46 -26.93 -14.16 -7.08
CA GLU A 46 -25.95 -13.75 -8.10
C GLU A 46 -25.42 -12.35 -7.88
N HIS A 47 -26.27 -11.43 -7.42
CA HIS A 47 -25.87 -10.07 -7.13
C HIS A 47 -24.81 -10.02 -6.01
N THR A 48 -25.00 -10.79 -4.97
CA THR A 48 -24.04 -10.91 -3.85
C THR A 48 -22.73 -11.50 -4.33
N LEU A 49 -22.78 -12.56 -5.14
CA LEU A 49 -21.56 -13.16 -5.71
C LEU A 49 -20.80 -12.18 -6.60
N ALA A 50 -21.51 -11.36 -7.39
CA ALA A 50 -20.87 -10.33 -8.22
C ALA A 50 -20.14 -9.30 -7.37
N ASN A 51 -20.76 -8.83 -6.27
CA ASN A 51 -20.13 -7.89 -5.35
C ASN A 51 -18.91 -8.49 -4.66
N VAL A 52 -18.97 -9.76 -4.28
CA VAL A 52 -17.83 -10.48 -3.68
C VAL A 52 -16.66 -10.55 -4.65
N ARG A 53 -16.93 -10.90 -5.91
CA ARG A 53 -15.89 -10.95 -6.95
C ARG A 53 -15.25 -9.60 -7.15
N LEU A 54 -16.05 -8.53 -7.17
CA LEU A 54 -15.57 -7.17 -7.32
C LEU A 54 -14.64 -6.79 -6.15
N LEU A 55 -15.04 -7.05 -4.91
CA LEU A 55 -14.21 -6.80 -3.73
C LEU A 55 -12.91 -7.60 -3.77
N LYS A 56 -12.97 -8.88 -4.13
CA LYS A 56 -11.76 -9.72 -4.25
C LYS A 56 -10.81 -9.20 -5.31
N ASN A 57 -11.34 -8.77 -6.44
CA ASN A 57 -10.52 -8.19 -7.52
C ASN A 57 -9.84 -6.90 -7.06
N GLU A 58 -10.56 -6.05 -6.34
CA GLU A 58 -9.99 -4.82 -5.77
C GLU A 58 -8.89 -5.12 -4.75
N MET A 59 -9.10 -6.12 -3.88
CA MET A 59 -8.12 -6.56 -2.90
C MET A 59 -6.84 -7.08 -3.58
N GLN A 60 -6.99 -7.90 -4.60
CA GLN A 60 -5.85 -8.45 -5.35
C GLN A 60 -5.09 -7.37 -6.11
N ALA A 61 -5.80 -6.43 -6.72
CA ALA A 61 -5.18 -5.30 -7.41
C ALA A 61 -4.39 -4.42 -6.43
N GLN A 62 -4.96 -4.16 -5.26
CA GLN A 62 -4.31 -3.36 -4.22
C GLN A 62 -3.07 -4.06 -3.68
N GLU A 63 -3.14 -5.36 -3.44
CA GLU A 63 -2.00 -6.15 -2.97
C GLU A 63 -0.85 -6.13 -3.96
N ARG A 64 -1.15 -6.29 -5.25
CA ARG A 64 -0.16 -6.23 -6.33
C ARG A 64 0.48 -4.84 -6.40
N PHE A 65 -0.34 -3.79 -6.34
CA PHE A 65 0.13 -2.41 -6.38
C PHE A 65 1.04 -2.09 -5.18
N MET A 66 0.68 -2.56 -3.99
CA MET A 66 1.50 -2.43 -2.79
C MET A 66 2.85 -3.14 -2.94
N GLY A 67 2.86 -4.32 -3.57
CA GLY A 67 4.10 -5.06 -3.86
C GLY A 67 5.04 -4.28 -4.77
N GLU A 68 4.50 -3.69 -5.85
CA GLU A 68 5.26 -2.85 -6.77
C GLU A 68 5.84 -1.62 -6.06
N LEU A 69 5.03 -1.00 -5.21
CA LEU A 69 5.45 0.18 -4.47
C LEU A 69 6.54 -0.13 -3.45
N LYS A 70 6.50 -1.30 -2.81
CA LYS A 70 7.58 -1.76 -1.93
C LYS A 70 8.89 -1.91 -2.69
N GLU A 71 8.86 -2.41 -3.91
CA GLU A 71 10.04 -2.52 -4.76
C GLU A 71 10.59 -1.13 -5.12
N GLU A 72 9.73 -0.17 -5.43
CA GLU A 72 10.13 1.22 -5.68
C GLU A 72 10.77 1.84 -4.45
N LEU A 73 10.20 1.62 -3.27
CA LEU A 73 10.76 2.10 -2.01
C LEU A 73 12.14 1.52 -1.76
N ALA A 74 12.34 0.23 -2.03
CA ALA A 74 13.64 -0.41 -1.86
C ALA A 74 14.70 0.19 -2.80
N ARG A 75 14.34 0.47 -4.05
CA ARG A 75 15.22 1.12 -5.01
C ARG A 75 15.58 2.54 -4.57
N GLN A 76 14.59 3.30 -4.13
CA GLN A 76 14.80 4.68 -3.65
C GLN A 76 15.68 4.69 -2.40
N GLN A 77 15.48 3.74 -1.49
CA GLN A 77 16.28 3.63 -0.27
C GLN A 77 17.76 3.34 -0.61
N THR A 78 17.99 2.46 -1.56
CA THR A 78 19.36 2.17 -2.04
C THR A 78 20.02 3.43 -2.61
N LEU A 79 19.27 4.21 -3.39
CA LEU A 79 19.75 5.48 -3.94
C LEU A 79 20.10 6.48 -2.84
N LEU A 80 19.23 6.64 -1.86
CA LEU A 80 19.43 7.57 -0.75
C LEU A 80 20.66 7.20 0.09
N VAL A 81 20.83 5.92 0.39
CA VAL A 81 22.01 5.44 1.15
C VAL A 81 23.29 5.70 0.37
N ARG A 82 23.26 5.48 -0.95
CA ARG A 82 24.41 5.76 -1.82
C ARG A 82 24.76 7.24 -1.82
N GLU A 83 23.77 8.12 -1.91
CA GLU A 83 23.98 9.56 -1.90
C GLU A 83 24.50 10.07 -0.56
N LYS A 84 24.04 9.48 0.55
CA LYS A 84 24.55 9.80 1.88
C LYS A 84 26.03 9.51 2.01
N LYS A 85 26.52 8.44 1.35
CA LYS A 85 27.93 8.05 1.35
C LYS A 85 28.76 8.86 0.37
N ALA A 86 28.14 9.45 -0.64
CA ALA A 86 28.82 10.26 -1.63
C ALA A 86 29.20 11.61 -1.02
N ASP A 87 30.49 11.96 -1.07
CA ASP A 87 31.03 13.21 -0.55
C ASP A 87 30.82 14.32 -1.57
N GLY A 88 29.55 14.69 -1.79
CA GLY A 88 29.19 15.67 -2.80
C GLY A 88 28.31 16.78 -2.26
N ASP A 89 28.64 18.03 -2.62
CA ASP A 89 27.87 19.22 -2.24
C ASP A 89 26.56 19.37 -3.01
N LYS A 90 26.28 18.48 -3.97
CA LYS A 90 25.12 18.60 -4.84
C LYS A 90 24.10 17.50 -4.55
N PHE A 91 22.94 17.92 -4.08
CA PHE A 91 21.79 17.04 -4.01
C PHE A 91 21.19 16.90 -5.41
N PRO A 92 21.15 15.68 -5.98
CA PRO A 92 20.53 15.53 -7.28
C PRO A 92 19.07 15.93 -7.20
N ILE A 93 18.69 16.90 -8.03
CA ILE A 93 17.29 17.35 -8.16
C ILE A 93 16.37 16.15 -8.41
N ASN A 94 16.87 15.16 -9.16
CA ASN A 94 16.13 13.93 -9.47
C ASN A 94 15.76 13.13 -8.22
N THR A 95 16.60 13.13 -7.19
CA THR A 95 16.32 12.41 -5.94
C THR A 95 15.17 13.07 -5.18
N VAL A 96 15.14 14.40 -5.12
CA VAL A 96 14.02 15.12 -4.51
C VAL A 96 12.74 14.86 -5.28
N SER A 97 12.82 14.94 -6.62
CA SER A 97 11.66 14.67 -7.49
C SER A 97 11.16 13.25 -7.33
N SER A 98 12.05 12.27 -7.28
CA SER A 98 11.69 10.86 -7.06
C SER A 98 11.03 10.65 -5.72
N GLN A 99 11.53 11.30 -4.66
CA GLN A 99 10.95 11.20 -3.33
C GLN A 99 9.54 11.82 -3.29
N ASN A 100 9.35 12.95 -3.98
CA ASN A 100 8.03 13.58 -4.08
C ASN A 100 7.02 12.71 -4.84
N ILE A 101 7.44 12.06 -5.91
CA ILE A 101 6.60 11.13 -6.67
C ILE A 101 6.20 9.94 -5.79
N LEU A 102 7.14 9.37 -5.06
CA LEU A 102 6.85 8.29 -4.10
C LEU A 102 5.85 8.74 -3.05
N ARG A 103 6.02 9.93 -2.50
CA ARG A 103 5.10 10.48 -1.48
C ARG A 103 3.67 10.52 -2.01
N GLU A 104 3.48 10.97 -3.24
CA GLU A 104 2.15 11.01 -3.86
C GLU A 104 1.58 9.59 -4.06
N ARG A 105 2.40 8.65 -4.52
CA ARG A 105 1.97 7.26 -4.69
C ARG A 105 1.61 6.60 -3.36
N ILE A 106 2.38 6.87 -2.31
CA ILE A 106 2.10 6.38 -0.95
C ILE A 106 0.74 6.91 -0.46
N ARG A 107 0.48 8.21 -0.63
CA ARG A 107 -0.79 8.82 -0.25
C ARG A 107 -1.96 8.19 -0.99
N ASN A 108 -1.81 7.94 -2.28
CA ASN A 108 -2.85 7.30 -3.09
C ASN A 108 -3.12 5.86 -2.67
N VAL A 109 -2.08 5.08 -2.40
CA VAL A 109 -2.20 3.70 -1.92
C VAL A 109 -2.89 3.66 -0.56
N GLU A 110 -2.49 4.53 0.35
CA GLU A 110 -3.11 4.61 1.68
C GLU A 110 -4.59 4.96 1.59
N ARG A 111 -4.94 5.96 0.78
CA ARG A 111 -6.34 6.36 0.56
C ARG A 111 -7.16 5.22 -0.02
N THR A 112 -6.64 4.58 -1.06
CA THR A 112 -7.32 3.45 -1.72
C THR A 112 -7.52 2.29 -0.76
N PHE A 113 -6.54 1.99 0.08
CA PHE A 113 -6.67 0.94 1.09
C PHE A 113 -7.76 1.26 2.11
N ILE A 114 -7.81 2.50 2.60
CA ILE A 114 -8.83 2.94 3.55
C ILE A 114 -10.22 2.82 2.93
N GLU A 115 -10.39 3.26 1.68
CA GLU A 115 -11.65 3.15 0.95
C GLU A 115 -12.06 1.69 0.77
N LEU A 116 -11.12 0.84 0.38
CA LEU A 116 -11.35 -0.59 0.22
C LEU A 116 -11.81 -1.24 1.53
N LYS A 117 -11.14 -0.92 2.61
CA LYS A 117 -11.49 -1.44 3.93
C LYS A 117 -12.86 -0.95 4.39
N CYS A 118 -13.18 0.32 4.17
CA CYS A 118 -14.49 0.86 4.48
C CYS A 118 -15.59 0.17 3.66
N ASN A 119 -15.37 -0.04 2.37
CA ASN A 119 -16.31 -0.74 1.51
C ASN A 119 -16.49 -2.19 1.96
N PHE A 120 -15.40 -2.85 2.33
CA PHE A 120 -15.43 -4.20 2.87
C PHE A 120 -16.27 -4.27 4.15
N LEU A 121 -16.01 -3.37 5.10
CA LEU A 121 -16.74 -3.35 6.38
C LEU A 121 -18.22 -3.05 6.19
N ASN A 122 -18.55 -2.10 5.32
CA ASN A 122 -19.94 -1.78 4.99
C ASN A 122 -20.64 -2.98 4.35
N TYR A 123 -19.97 -3.67 3.45
CA TYR A 123 -20.52 -4.86 2.80
C TYR A 123 -20.71 -6.00 3.81
N MET A 124 -19.73 -6.25 4.68
CA MET A 124 -19.82 -7.27 5.73
C MET A 124 -20.99 -6.99 6.70
N ALA A 125 -21.22 -5.72 7.01
CA ALA A 125 -22.33 -5.32 7.88
C ALA A 125 -23.69 -5.71 7.30
N THR A 126 -23.83 -5.85 5.98
CA THR A 126 -25.08 -6.30 5.35
C THR A 126 -25.41 -7.76 5.64
N PHE A 127 -24.44 -8.57 6.04
CA PHE A 127 -24.62 -9.97 6.40
C PHE A 127 -24.86 -10.18 7.90
N LEU A 128 -24.56 -9.20 8.68
CA LEU A 128 -24.68 -9.25 10.14
C LEU A 128 -25.96 -8.57 10.57
#